data_3583ed1a2a32366d503bc36a5e69594d
#
_entry.id   3583ed1a2a32366d503bc36a5e69594d
#
_cell.length_a   1.000
_cell.length_b   1.000
_cell.length_c   1.000
_cell.angle_alpha   90.00
_cell.angle_beta   90.00
_cell.angle_gamma   90.00
#
_symmetry.space_group_name_H-M   'P 1'
#
loop_
_entity.id
_entity.type
_entity.pdbx_description
1 polymer ?
#
loop_
_entity_poly.entity_id
_entity_poly.type
_entity_poly.pdbx_seq_one_letter_code
_entity_poly.pdbx_strand_id
1 'polypeptide(L)'
;QLDDHRVQRVSVGSLKRWQQLDIRPGDQVEVVLAGLTIPRLQSVAWRTQQRAPVTLPDPQAHGPLSCWQATPGCERQFRARLVWLGGRQGLQLEGLGADTWQALIDAGLVHRLLDWMSLTPEQLATVPGLGASRAAALARSFAHARDRSFARWLQALGVPSGVAAGLPDWAALSTRGASDWQALAGIGAGRANQLVAFFGCPEVRAQAARLHAAGVQGF
;
A
#
# COMPACT_ATOMS: atom_id res chain seq x y z
N GLN A 1 -14.84 18.86 -22.83
CA GLN A 1 -13.63 18.77 -23.69
C GLN A 1 -12.58 19.70 -23.11
N LEU A 2 -11.34 19.25 -23.01
CA LEU A 2 -10.19 20.07 -22.70
C LEU A 2 -9.20 19.87 -23.84
N ASP A 3 -8.83 20.94 -24.54
CA ASP A 3 -7.89 20.93 -25.69
C ASP A 3 -8.16 19.77 -26.68
N ASP A 4 -9.38 19.64 -27.18
CA ASP A 4 -9.87 18.62 -28.12
C ASP A 4 -9.79 17.16 -27.60
N HIS A 5 -9.41 16.93 -26.36
CA HIS A 5 -9.39 15.60 -25.75
C HIS A 5 -10.64 15.34 -24.89
N ARG A 6 -11.23 14.15 -25.07
CA ARG A 6 -12.32 13.68 -24.21
C ARG A 6 -11.77 13.12 -22.91
N VAL A 7 -11.95 13.85 -21.82
CA VAL A 7 -11.57 13.40 -20.47
C VAL A 7 -12.64 12.47 -19.93
N GLN A 8 -12.31 11.20 -19.72
CA GLN A 8 -13.24 10.19 -19.20
C GLN A 8 -13.14 10.00 -17.68
N ARG A 9 -11.98 10.30 -17.10
CA ARG A 9 -11.73 10.10 -15.66
C ARG A 9 -10.92 11.25 -15.12
N VAL A 10 -11.42 11.84 -14.03
CA VAL A 10 -10.71 12.89 -13.29
C VAL A 10 -10.69 12.50 -11.82
N SER A 11 -9.53 12.61 -11.19
CA SER A 11 -9.44 12.37 -9.75
C SER A 11 -10.13 13.48 -8.96
N VAL A 12 -10.95 13.11 -8.00
CA VAL A 12 -11.53 14.03 -7.02
C VAL A 12 -10.48 14.49 -5.99
N GLY A 13 -9.37 13.80 -5.90
CA GLY A 13 -8.27 14.05 -4.97
C GLY A 13 -8.41 13.21 -3.70
N SER A 14 -9.05 13.73 -2.68
CA SER A 14 -9.22 13.02 -1.41
C SER A 14 -10.69 12.85 -1.03
N LEU A 15 -10.99 11.89 -0.15
CA LEU A 15 -12.34 11.70 0.41
C LEU A 15 -12.83 12.97 1.10
N LYS A 16 -11.98 13.66 1.86
CA LYS A 16 -12.30 14.94 2.50
C LYS A 16 -12.71 16.00 1.47
N ARG A 17 -11.99 16.08 0.34
CA ARG A 17 -12.34 17.00 -0.75
C ARG A 17 -13.66 16.62 -1.39
N TRP A 18 -13.92 15.32 -1.60
CA TRP A 18 -15.21 14.86 -2.12
C TRP A 18 -16.36 15.25 -1.20
N GLN A 19 -16.23 15.04 0.10
CA GLN A 19 -17.21 15.47 1.10
C GLN A 19 -17.45 16.99 1.05
N GLN A 20 -16.38 17.78 0.95
CA GLN A 20 -16.49 19.24 0.86
C GLN A 20 -17.20 19.72 -0.42
N LEU A 21 -16.91 19.09 -1.54
CA LEU A 21 -17.53 19.44 -2.84
C LEU A 21 -18.94 18.86 -2.98
N ASP A 22 -19.30 17.86 -2.19
CA ASP A 22 -20.59 17.14 -2.24
C ASP A 22 -21.02 16.81 -3.68
N ILE A 23 -20.11 16.19 -4.44
CA ILE A 23 -20.36 15.82 -5.84
C ILE A 23 -21.21 14.57 -5.91
N ARG A 24 -22.24 14.60 -6.76
CA ARG A 24 -23.16 13.48 -6.98
C ARG A 24 -23.36 13.21 -8.47
N PRO A 25 -23.81 12.00 -8.84
CA PRO A 25 -24.16 11.69 -10.22
C PRO A 25 -25.16 12.72 -10.78
N GLY A 26 -24.89 13.20 -11.99
CA GLY A 26 -25.70 14.22 -12.66
C GLY A 26 -25.24 15.66 -12.43
N ASP A 27 -24.37 15.94 -11.45
CA ASP A 27 -23.78 17.26 -11.28
C ASP A 27 -22.82 17.60 -12.43
N GLN A 28 -22.79 18.86 -12.85
CA GLN A 28 -21.79 19.38 -13.79
C GLN A 28 -20.60 19.93 -13.01
N VAL A 29 -19.41 19.51 -13.41
CA VAL A 29 -18.17 19.88 -12.74
C VAL A 29 -17.26 20.65 -13.67
N GLU A 30 -16.52 21.58 -13.10
CA GLU A 30 -15.48 22.31 -13.78
C GLU A 30 -14.15 21.56 -13.63
N VAL A 31 -13.50 21.31 -14.76
CA VAL A 31 -12.21 20.61 -14.84
C VAL A 31 -11.21 21.52 -15.50
N VAL A 32 -10.05 21.69 -14.88
CA VAL A 32 -8.94 22.50 -15.39
C VAL A 32 -7.71 21.63 -15.57
N LEU A 33 -6.77 22.06 -16.40
CA LEU A 33 -5.47 21.41 -16.52
C LEU A 33 -4.54 21.89 -15.40
N ALA A 34 -3.99 20.94 -14.63
CA ALA A 34 -2.87 21.21 -13.74
C ALA A 34 -1.57 21.00 -14.54
N GLY A 35 -0.86 22.09 -14.80
CA GLY A 35 0.20 22.09 -15.79
C GLY A 35 -0.35 21.93 -17.21
N LEU A 36 0.37 21.24 -18.09
CA LEU A 36 0.00 21.12 -19.50
C LEU A 36 -0.93 19.95 -19.84
N THR A 37 -1.05 18.94 -18.98
CA THR A 37 -1.68 17.66 -19.39
C THR A 37 -2.54 16.96 -18.36
N ILE A 38 -2.52 17.35 -17.07
CA ILE A 38 -3.22 16.62 -16.02
C ILE A 38 -4.58 17.25 -15.72
N PRO A 39 -5.72 16.62 -16.10
CA PRO A 39 -7.03 17.14 -15.75
C PRO A 39 -7.27 17.07 -14.25
N ARG A 40 -7.68 18.17 -13.66
CA ARG A 40 -7.98 18.31 -12.24
C ARG A 40 -9.38 18.90 -12.06
N LEU A 41 -10.14 18.29 -11.17
CA LEU A 41 -11.44 18.82 -10.78
C LEU A 41 -11.24 20.10 -9.97
N GLN A 42 -11.90 21.19 -10.40
CA GLN A 42 -11.83 22.50 -9.73
C GLN A 42 -13.03 22.72 -8.82
N SER A 43 -14.23 22.70 -9.37
CA SER A 43 -15.45 23.06 -8.65
C SER A 43 -16.67 22.30 -9.20
N VAL A 44 -17.81 22.46 -8.54
CA VAL A 44 -19.12 22.03 -9.04
C VAL A 44 -19.78 23.26 -9.66
N ALA A 45 -19.95 23.26 -10.98
CA ALA A 45 -20.54 24.35 -11.74
C ALA A 45 -22.07 24.38 -11.62
N TRP A 46 -22.67 23.20 -11.62
CA TRP A 46 -24.13 23.08 -11.50
C TRP A 46 -24.51 21.78 -10.78
N ARG A 47 -25.56 21.83 -9.98
CA ARG A 47 -26.06 20.70 -9.21
C ARG A 47 -27.38 20.21 -9.75
N THR A 48 -27.48 18.91 -10.01
CA THR A 48 -28.76 18.32 -10.43
C THR A 48 -29.81 18.42 -9.34
N GLN A 49 -31.09 18.60 -9.76
CA GLN A 49 -32.20 18.60 -8.81
C GLN A 49 -32.47 17.20 -8.22
N GLN A 50 -32.28 16.17 -9.01
CA GLN A 50 -32.39 14.75 -8.57
C GLN A 50 -31.06 14.24 -8.07
N ARG A 51 -30.78 14.52 -6.80
CA ARG A 51 -29.51 14.14 -6.17
C ARG A 51 -29.62 12.78 -5.49
N ALA A 52 -29.21 11.72 -6.17
CA ALA A 52 -29.12 10.40 -5.55
C ALA A 52 -28.06 10.40 -4.41
N PRO A 53 -28.35 9.74 -3.27
CA PRO A 53 -27.36 9.59 -2.23
C PRO A 53 -26.16 8.79 -2.72
N VAL A 54 -24.96 9.21 -2.35
CA VAL A 54 -23.72 8.46 -2.62
C VAL A 54 -23.15 7.99 -1.30
N THR A 55 -22.97 6.68 -1.15
CA THR A 55 -22.28 6.11 0.00
C THR A 55 -20.79 6.34 -0.18
N LEU A 56 -20.22 7.17 0.68
CA LEU A 56 -18.78 7.41 0.70
C LEU A 56 -18.08 6.26 1.43
N PRO A 57 -16.85 5.88 1.02
CA PRO A 57 -16.04 4.92 1.76
C PRO A 57 -15.79 5.42 3.19
N ASP A 58 -15.83 4.50 4.15
CA ASP A 58 -15.45 4.81 5.53
C ASP A 58 -13.93 5.06 5.60
N PRO A 59 -13.48 6.25 6.01
CA PRO A 59 -12.06 6.54 6.14
C PRO A 59 -11.34 5.64 7.16
N GLN A 60 -12.06 5.13 8.16
CA GLN A 60 -11.49 4.27 9.21
C GLN A 60 -11.27 2.85 8.69
N ALA A 61 -12.15 2.35 7.82
CA ALA A 61 -12.02 1.03 7.20
C ALA A 61 -10.78 0.92 6.28
N HIS A 62 -10.30 2.05 5.75
CA HIS A 62 -9.20 2.11 4.76
C HIS A 62 -8.01 2.97 5.23
N GLY A 63 -7.72 2.95 6.52
CA GLY A 63 -6.58 3.63 7.10
C GLY A 63 -5.22 3.03 6.68
N PRO A 64 -4.09 3.67 7.06
CA PRO A 64 -2.75 3.20 6.70
C PRO A 64 -2.41 1.82 7.27
N LEU A 65 -3.10 1.38 8.31
CA LEU A 65 -2.90 0.07 8.95
C LEU A 65 -4.02 -0.94 8.63
N SER A 66 -4.81 -0.72 7.57
CA SER A 66 -5.83 -1.65 7.10
C SER A 66 -5.39 -2.42 5.85
N CYS A 67 -6.23 -3.37 5.41
CA CYS A 67 -6.04 -4.09 4.14
C CYS A 67 -4.73 -4.87 4.02
N TRP A 68 -4.43 -5.70 5.00
CA TRP A 68 -3.28 -6.62 5.00
C TRP A 68 -3.55 -7.95 4.29
N GLN A 69 -4.80 -8.15 3.85
CA GLN A 69 -5.29 -9.36 3.15
C GLN A 69 -6.17 -8.96 1.98
N ALA A 70 -6.29 -9.86 1.00
CA ALA A 70 -7.18 -9.74 -0.16
C ALA A 70 -8.64 -10.05 0.24
N THR A 71 -9.25 -9.16 1.02
CA THR A 71 -10.66 -9.29 1.44
C THR A 71 -11.55 -8.35 0.62
N PRO A 72 -12.87 -8.61 0.52
CA PRO A 72 -13.81 -7.72 -0.16
C PRO A 72 -13.70 -6.28 0.32
N GLY A 73 -13.55 -5.34 -0.61
CA GLY A 73 -13.35 -3.92 -0.33
C GLY A 73 -11.88 -3.49 -0.09
N CYS A 74 -10.99 -4.46 0.15
CA CYS A 74 -9.56 -4.21 0.37
C CYS A 74 -8.67 -4.43 -0.88
N GLU A 75 -9.20 -4.95 -1.97
CA GLU A 75 -8.43 -5.46 -3.12
C GLU A 75 -7.41 -4.44 -3.65
N ARG A 76 -7.88 -3.20 -3.86
CA ARG A 76 -7.01 -2.13 -4.41
C ARG A 76 -5.91 -1.72 -3.44
N GLN A 77 -6.25 -1.59 -2.16
CA GLN A 77 -5.28 -1.18 -1.14
C GLN A 77 -4.30 -2.31 -0.84
N PHE A 78 -4.77 -3.55 -0.78
CA PHE A 78 -3.91 -4.73 -0.61
C PHE A 78 -2.91 -4.85 -1.77
N ARG A 79 -3.37 -4.74 -3.03
CA ARG A 79 -2.48 -4.70 -4.20
C ARG A 79 -1.48 -3.55 -4.12
N ALA A 80 -1.93 -2.35 -3.77
CA ALA A 80 -1.03 -1.20 -3.60
C ALA A 80 0.04 -1.45 -2.53
N ARG A 81 -0.31 -2.13 -1.44
CA ARG A 81 0.61 -2.53 -0.39
C ARG A 81 1.66 -3.54 -0.90
N LEU A 82 1.27 -4.51 -1.72
CA LEU A 82 2.20 -5.44 -2.37
C LEU A 82 3.14 -4.73 -3.37
N VAL A 83 2.60 -3.80 -4.16
CA VAL A 83 3.40 -2.98 -5.08
C VAL A 83 4.42 -2.12 -4.32
N TRP A 84 4.03 -1.52 -3.19
CA TRP A 84 4.95 -0.80 -2.32
C TRP A 84 6.02 -1.73 -1.75
N LEU A 85 5.61 -2.87 -1.18
CA LEU A 85 6.51 -3.85 -0.57
C LEU A 85 7.57 -4.34 -1.56
N GLY A 86 7.17 -4.74 -2.77
CA GLY A 86 8.09 -5.24 -3.80
C GLY A 86 8.83 -4.13 -4.57
N GLY A 87 8.41 -2.87 -4.45
CA GLY A 87 8.92 -1.75 -5.22
C GLY A 87 10.26 -1.19 -4.74
N ARG A 88 10.70 -0.10 -5.39
CA ARG A 88 11.98 0.58 -5.11
C ARG A 88 12.09 1.10 -3.68
N GLN A 89 10.99 1.52 -3.08
CA GLN A 89 10.92 2.00 -1.69
C GLN A 89 10.88 0.84 -0.68
N GLY A 90 10.47 -0.35 -1.11
CA GLY A 90 10.43 -1.57 -0.32
C GLY A 90 11.64 -2.48 -0.59
N LEU A 91 11.39 -3.74 -0.89
CA LEU A 91 12.39 -4.81 -1.01
C LEU A 91 13.15 -4.82 -2.34
N GLN A 92 12.71 -4.06 -3.34
CA GLN A 92 13.27 -4.06 -4.71
C GLN A 92 13.26 -5.47 -5.33
N LEU A 93 12.10 -6.11 -5.35
CA LEU A 93 11.92 -7.42 -5.94
C LEU A 93 11.88 -7.29 -7.47
N GLU A 94 12.80 -7.94 -8.15
CA GLU A 94 12.90 -7.88 -9.60
C GLU A 94 11.74 -8.62 -10.28
N GLY A 95 11.30 -8.12 -11.42
CA GLY A 95 10.25 -8.73 -12.23
C GLY A 95 8.82 -8.59 -11.69
N LEU A 96 8.61 -7.86 -10.60
CA LEU A 96 7.32 -7.65 -9.94
C LEU A 96 6.78 -6.24 -10.15
N GLY A 97 5.81 -6.13 -11.06
CA GLY A 97 4.98 -4.93 -11.23
C GLY A 97 3.56 -5.14 -10.70
N ALA A 98 2.74 -4.09 -10.82
CA ALA A 98 1.35 -4.13 -10.39
C ALA A 98 0.53 -5.25 -11.06
N ASP A 99 0.78 -5.51 -12.35
CA ASP A 99 0.07 -6.53 -13.11
C ASP A 99 0.49 -7.94 -12.69
N THR A 100 1.78 -8.14 -12.36
CA THR A 100 2.25 -9.44 -11.83
C THR A 100 1.64 -9.72 -10.46
N TRP A 101 1.58 -8.73 -9.57
CA TRP A 101 0.89 -8.87 -8.29
C TRP A 101 -0.60 -9.20 -8.48
N GLN A 102 -1.27 -8.52 -9.42
CA GLN A 102 -2.67 -8.82 -9.72
C GLN A 102 -2.84 -10.27 -10.20
N ALA A 103 -2.01 -10.74 -11.12
CA ALA A 103 -2.06 -12.10 -11.62
C ALA A 103 -1.86 -13.15 -10.51
N LEU A 104 -0.97 -12.90 -9.55
CA LEU A 104 -0.76 -13.77 -8.38
C LEU A 104 -1.98 -13.80 -7.44
N ILE A 105 -2.63 -12.67 -7.26
CA ILE A 105 -3.88 -12.56 -6.47
C ILE A 105 -5.01 -13.31 -7.17
N ASP A 106 -5.20 -13.06 -8.46
CA ASP A 106 -6.28 -13.67 -9.26
C ASP A 106 -6.12 -15.20 -9.38
N ALA A 107 -4.87 -15.68 -9.39
CA ALA A 107 -4.55 -17.10 -9.34
C ALA A 107 -4.72 -17.73 -7.94
N GLY A 108 -5.10 -16.94 -6.92
CA GLY A 108 -5.27 -17.42 -5.56
C GLY A 108 -3.97 -17.81 -4.84
N LEU A 109 -2.82 -17.37 -5.34
CA LEU A 109 -1.52 -17.68 -4.74
C LEU A 109 -1.11 -16.68 -3.65
N VAL A 110 -1.69 -15.48 -3.65
CA VAL A 110 -1.37 -14.42 -2.70
C VAL A 110 -2.66 -13.85 -2.11
N HIS A 111 -3.00 -14.27 -0.90
CA HIS A 111 -4.12 -13.76 -0.10
C HIS A 111 -3.68 -12.86 1.04
N ARG A 112 -2.48 -13.08 1.58
CA ARG A 112 -1.86 -12.33 2.67
C ARG A 112 -0.55 -11.71 2.20
N LEU A 113 -0.11 -10.66 2.88
CA LEU A 113 1.04 -9.84 2.46
C LEU A 113 2.33 -10.63 2.19
N LEU A 114 2.59 -11.71 2.91
CA LEU A 114 3.83 -12.49 2.83
C LEU A 114 3.66 -13.89 2.22
N ASP A 115 2.50 -14.23 1.64
CA ASP A 115 2.28 -15.57 1.05
C ASP A 115 3.24 -15.88 -0.11
N TRP A 116 3.66 -14.85 -0.84
CA TRP A 116 4.61 -14.97 -1.96
C TRP A 116 5.97 -15.52 -1.54
N MET A 117 6.38 -15.40 -0.26
CA MET A 117 7.70 -15.86 0.22
C MET A 117 7.88 -17.39 0.16
N SER A 118 6.80 -18.15 0.09
CA SER A 118 6.80 -19.62 0.03
C SER A 118 6.44 -20.18 -1.34
N LEU A 119 6.21 -19.33 -2.36
CA LEU A 119 5.81 -19.79 -3.69
C LEU A 119 6.98 -20.45 -4.41
N THR A 120 6.71 -21.65 -4.96
CA THR A 120 7.69 -22.40 -5.75
C THR A 120 7.65 -22.00 -7.24
N PRO A 121 8.70 -22.27 -8.02
CA PRO A 121 8.70 -22.05 -9.45
C PRO A 121 7.51 -22.75 -10.17
N GLU A 122 7.14 -23.94 -9.72
CA GLU A 122 6.07 -24.75 -10.28
C GLU A 122 4.71 -24.05 -10.04
N GLN A 123 4.46 -23.58 -8.82
CA GLN A 123 3.26 -22.81 -8.50
C GLN A 123 3.19 -21.51 -9.31
N LEU A 124 4.29 -20.78 -9.42
CA LEU A 124 4.35 -19.56 -10.22
C LEU A 124 4.12 -19.80 -11.70
N ALA A 125 4.58 -20.94 -12.24
CA ALA A 125 4.38 -21.31 -13.65
C ALA A 125 2.91 -21.62 -13.99
N THR A 126 2.05 -21.87 -13.00
CA THR A 126 0.60 -22.05 -13.24
C THR A 126 -0.13 -20.73 -13.54
N VAL A 127 0.50 -19.59 -13.23
CA VAL A 127 -0.12 -18.27 -13.42
C VAL A 127 -0.12 -17.91 -14.92
N PRO A 128 -1.26 -17.55 -15.50
CA PRO A 128 -1.34 -17.15 -16.90
C PRO A 128 -0.35 -16.00 -17.22
N GLY A 129 0.44 -16.16 -18.28
CA GLY A 129 1.45 -15.18 -18.68
C GLY A 129 2.79 -15.25 -17.92
N LEU A 130 2.93 -16.14 -16.94
CA LEU A 130 4.20 -16.45 -16.29
C LEU A 130 4.76 -17.77 -16.84
N GLY A 131 5.60 -17.70 -17.89
CA GLY A 131 6.31 -18.89 -18.38
C GLY A 131 7.36 -19.38 -17.37
N ALA A 132 7.82 -20.64 -17.53
CA ALA A 132 8.74 -21.32 -16.60
C ALA A 132 10.01 -20.50 -16.26
N SER A 133 10.61 -19.84 -17.26
CA SER A 133 11.81 -19.01 -17.05
C SER A 133 11.55 -17.82 -16.11
N ARG A 134 10.41 -17.13 -16.33
CA ARG A 134 10.01 -15.99 -15.50
C ARG A 134 9.58 -16.43 -14.10
N ALA A 135 8.89 -17.56 -13.97
CA ALA A 135 8.53 -18.17 -12.70
C ALA A 135 9.78 -18.50 -11.87
N ALA A 136 10.79 -19.13 -12.49
CA ALA A 136 12.06 -19.43 -11.82
C ALA A 136 12.81 -18.14 -11.39
N ALA A 137 12.80 -17.09 -12.21
CA ALA A 137 13.41 -15.79 -11.85
C ALA A 137 12.69 -15.13 -10.67
N LEU A 138 11.36 -15.14 -10.64
CA LEU A 138 10.57 -14.62 -9.52
C LEU A 138 10.85 -15.41 -8.22
N ALA A 139 10.88 -16.73 -8.27
CA ALA A 139 11.17 -17.55 -7.09
C ALA A 139 12.56 -17.25 -6.51
N ARG A 140 13.58 -17.01 -7.35
CA ARG A 140 14.90 -16.55 -6.88
C ARG A 140 14.83 -15.16 -6.25
N SER A 141 14.11 -14.22 -6.86
CA SER A 141 13.89 -12.87 -6.30
C SER A 141 13.22 -12.95 -4.93
N PHE A 142 12.25 -13.84 -4.76
CA PHE A 142 11.58 -14.08 -3.48
C PHE A 142 12.51 -14.67 -2.42
N ALA A 143 13.35 -15.62 -2.81
CA ALA A 143 14.34 -16.20 -1.90
C ALA A 143 15.33 -15.13 -1.39
N HIS A 144 15.84 -14.26 -2.27
CA HIS A 144 16.75 -13.17 -1.90
C HIS A 144 16.11 -12.07 -1.04
N ALA A 145 14.78 -12.01 -0.96
CA ALA A 145 14.12 -11.06 -0.08
C ALA A 145 14.48 -11.28 1.40
N ARG A 146 14.74 -12.52 1.80
CA ARG A 146 15.11 -12.87 3.19
C ARG A 146 16.44 -12.24 3.61
N ASP A 147 17.33 -11.98 2.66
CA ASP A 147 18.66 -11.40 2.90
C ASP A 147 18.61 -9.87 2.98
N ARG A 148 17.45 -9.25 2.77
CA ARG A 148 17.29 -7.81 2.91
C ARG A 148 17.41 -7.39 4.38
N SER A 149 18.02 -6.23 4.60
CA SER A 149 18.23 -5.70 5.95
C SER A 149 16.91 -5.45 6.68
N PHE A 150 16.92 -5.52 8.00
CA PHE A 150 15.80 -5.21 8.88
C PHE A 150 15.18 -3.84 8.56
N ALA A 151 16.00 -2.79 8.38
CA ALA A 151 15.54 -1.46 8.02
C ALA A 151 14.74 -1.46 6.69
N ARG A 152 15.19 -2.27 5.72
CA ARG A 152 14.53 -2.42 4.43
C ARG A 152 13.16 -3.09 4.56
N TRP A 153 13.08 -4.12 5.40
CA TRP A 153 11.82 -4.78 5.71
C TRP A 153 10.84 -3.87 6.46
N LEU A 154 11.30 -3.07 7.42
CA LEU A 154 10.45 -2.08 8.08
C LEU A 154 9.87 -1.08 7.08
N GLN A 155 10.69 -0.57 6.14
CA GLN A 155 10.21 0.30 5.07
C GLN A 155 9.18 -0.41 4.17
N ALA A 156 9.43 -1.66 3.83
CA ALA A 156 8.53 -2.47 3.00
C ALA A 156 7.19 -2.72 3.69
N LEU A 157 7.17 -2.89 5.01
CA LEU A 157 5.95 -2.98 5.82
C LEU A 157 5.24 -1.63 5.99
N GLY A 158 5.85 -0.53 5.56
CA GLY A 158 5.25 0.81 5.63
C GLY A 158 5.41 1.49 6.98
N VAL A 159 6.52 1.25 7.68
CA VAL A 159 6.82 1.96 8.93
C VAL A 159 6.78 3.48 8.71
N PRO A 160 6.18 4.26 9.61
CA PRO A 160 6.23 5.73 9.54
C PRO A 160 7.67 6.24 9.48
N SER A 161 7.93 7.27 8.67
CA SER A 161 9.27 7.85 8.51
C SER A 161 9.83 8.37 9.85
N GLY A 162 11.16 8.41 9.97
CA GLY A 162 11.86 8.88 11.19
C GLY A 162 12.48 7.74 12.01
N VAL A 163 12.20 6.48 11.66
CA VAL A 163 12.92 5.34 12.23
C VAL A 163 14.30 5.31 11.55
N ALA A 164 15.34 5.64 12.30
CA ALA A 164 16.71 5.71 11.78
C ALA A 164 17.25 4.33 11.38
N ALA A 165 18.10 4.32 10.37
CA ALA A 165 18.94 3.15 10.10
C ALA A 165 19.84 2.87 11.32
N GLY A 166 19.92 1.61 11.75
CA GLY A 166 20.74 1.23 12.91
C GLY A 166 19.98 0.90 14.18
N LEU A 167 18.66 0.82 14.11
CA LEU A 167 17.85 0.32 15.24
C LEU A 167 18.04 -1.21 15.39
N PRO A 168 18.08 -1.72 16.62
CA PRO A 168 18.66 -3.04 16.88
C PRO A 168 17.81 -4.20 16.32
N ASP A 169 16.52 -4.25 16.65
CA ASP A 169 15.62 -5.34 16.26
C ASP A 169 14.16 -5.00 16.50
N TRP A 170 13.26 -5.91 16.09
CA TRP A 170 11.83 -5.79 16.29
C TRP A 170 11.45 -5.71 17.77
N ALA A 171 12.05 -6.52 18.62
CA ALA A 171 11.72 -6.58 20.05
C ALA A 171 11.93 -5.24 20.72
N ALA A 172 13.08 -4.61 20.47
CA ALA A 172 13.41 -3.30 21.01
C ALA A 172 12.50 -2.18 20.49
N LEU A 173 12.05 -2.26 19.23
CA LEU A 173 11.16 -1.24 18.63
C LEU A 173 9.71 -1.40 19.07
N SER A 174 9.23 -2.62 19.14
CA SER A 174 7.82 -2.93 19.41
C SER A 174 7.39 -2.67 20.85
N THR A 175 8.34 -2.50 21.75
CA THR A 175 8.11 -2.18 23.18
C THR A 175 8.16 -0.69 23.50
N ARG A 176 8.59 0.17 22.55
CA ARG A 176 8.72 1.62 22.77
C ARG A 176 7.37 2.31 22.92
N GLY A 177 7.25 3.14 23.97
CA GLY A 177 6.14 4.04 24.16
C GLY A 177 6.30 5.36 23.40
N ALA A 178 5.29 6.23 23.46
CA ALA A 178 5.32 7.52 22.78
C ALA A 178 6.45 8.43 23.28
N SER A 179 6.75 8.41 24.57
CA SER A 179 7.86 9.16 25.18
C SER A 179 9.22 8.70 24.67
N ASP A 180 9.42 7.39 24.52
CA ASP A 180 10.68 6.82 24.02
C ASP A 180 10.92 7.22 22.57
N TRP A 181 9.85 7.26 21.75
CA TRP A 181 9.93 7.73 20.37
C TRP A 181 10.23 9.23 20.30
N GLN A 182 9.61 10.05 21.16
CA GLN A 182 9.82 11.50 21.19
C GLN A 182 11.23 11.89 21.69
N ALA A 183 11.89 11.02 22.46
CA ALA A 183 13.28 11.24 22.87
C ALA A 183 14.27 11.17 21.69
N LEU A 184 13.86 10.62 20.54
CA LEU A 184 14.70 10.58 19.35
C LEU A 184 14.61 11.89 18.56
N ALA A 185 15.77 12.37 18.08
CA ALA A 185 15.84 13.60 17.31
C ALA A 185 14.94 13.55 16.06
N GLY A 186 14.14 14.60 15.86
CA GLY A 186 13.25 14.73 14.70
C GLY A 186 11.90 14.00 14.79
N ILE A 187 11.59 13.37 15.93
CA ILE A 187 10.30 12.72 16.16
C ILE A 187 9.43 13.56 17.10
N GLY A 188 8.44 14.25 16.52
CA GLY A 188 7.40 14.96 17.28
C GLY A 188 6.26 14.03 17.72
N ALA A 189 5.36 14.53 18.58
CA ALA A 189 4.26 13.78 19.19
C ALA A 189 3.38 13.03 18.16
N GLY A 190 3.01 13.67 17.04
CA GLY A 190 2.20 13.05 16.01
C GLY A 190 2.89 11.84 15.37
N ARG A 191 4.20 11.93 15.13
CA ARG A 191 5.00 10.84 14.58
C ARG A 191 5.19 9.71 15.60
N ALA A 192 5.45 10.05 16.85
CA ALA A 192 5.55 9.07 17.94
C ALA A 192 4.27 8.23 18.07
N ASN A 193 3.10 8.87 18.03
CA ASN A 193 1.82 8.16 18.07
C ASN A 193 1.61 7.26 16.85
N GLN A 194 2.03 7.67 15.66
CA GLN A 194 1.97 6.81 14.46
C GLN A 194 2.86 5.58 14.60
N LEU A 195 4.06 5.72 15.18
CA LEU A 195 4.98 4.62 15.42
C LEU A 195 4.43 3.65 16.47
N VAL A 196 3.88 4.15 17.57
CA VAL A 196 3.21 3.31 18.58
C VAL A 196 2.05 2.55 17.95
N ALA A 197 1.22 3.21 17.14
CA ALA A 197 0.12 2.57 16.43
C ALA A 197 0.61 1.50 15.44
N PHE A 198 1.68 1.75 14.71
CA PHE A 198 2.27 0.79 13.76
C PHE A 198 2.79 -0.45 14.48
N PHE A 199 3.66 -0.31 15.47
CA PHE A 199 4.24 -1.44 16.20
C PHE A 199 3.21 -2.16 17.10
N GLY A 200 2.14 -1.46 17.51
CA GLY A 200 1.02 -2.01 18.25
C GLY A 200 -0.04 -2.72 17.40
N CYS A 201 -0.03 -2.51 16.07
CA CYS A 201 -1.02 -3.09 15.17
C CYS A 201 -0.91 -4.62 15.13
N PRO A 202 -2.01 -5.37 15.41
CA PRO A 202 -2.00 -6.83 15.42
C PRO A 202 -1.52 -7.45 14.11
N GLU A 203 -1.93 -6.88 12.97
CA GLU A 203 -1.54 -7.35 11.64
C GLU A 203 -0.04 -7.15 11.39
N VAL A 204 0.52 -6.02 11.78
CA VAL A 204 1.96 -5.75 11.66
C VAL A 204 2.77 -6.72 12.53
N ARG A 205 2.30 -6.97 13.77
CA ARG A 205 2.90 -7.97 14.66
C ARG A 205 2.84 -9.38 14.08
N ALA A 206 1.72 -9.73 13.45
CA ALA A 206 1.60 -11.02 12.76
C ALA A 206 2.59 -11.14 11.59
N GLN A 207 2.82 -10.07 10.82
CA GLN A 207 3.86 -10.07 9.78
C GLN A 207 5.26 -10.24 10.40
N ALA A 208 5.57 -9.53 11.47
CA ALA A 208 6.86 -9.65 12.17
C ALA A 208 7.12 -11.08 12.65
N ALA A 209 6.12 -11.73 13.25
CA ALA A 209 6.22 -13.12 13.67
C ALA A 209 6.47 -14.08 12.49
N ARG A 210 5.82 -13.85 11.35
CA ARG A 210 6.06 -14.64 10.12
C ARG A 210 7.46 -14.44 9.56
N LEU A 211 7.98 -13.20 9.60
CA LEU A 211 9.35 -12.88 9.16
C LEU A 211 10.39 -13.51 10.08
N HIS A 212 10.16 -13.46 11.38
CA HIS A 212 10.99 -14.17 12.36
C HIS A 212 11.03 -15.69 12.07
N ALA A 213 9.88 -16.32 11.89
CA ALA A 213 9.78 -17.75 11.55
C ALA A 213 10.43 -18.08 10.19
N ALA A 214 10.48 -17.13 9.25
CA ALA A 214 11.18 -17.27 7.97
C ALA A 214 12.69 -17.02 8.06
N GLY A 215 13.23 -16.69 9.25
CA GLY A 215 14.66 -16.45 9.49
C GLY A 215 15.16 -15.08 8.99
N VAL A 216 14.26 -14.11 8.80
CA VAL A 216 14.65 -12.74 8.43
C VAL A 216 15.30 -12.06 9.62
N GLN A 217 16.53 -11.57 9.43
CA GLN A 217 17.32 -10.96 10.50
C GLN A 217 16.66 -9.71 11.06
N GLY A 218 16.65 -9.61 12.40
CA GLY A 218 16.09 -8.46 13.13
C GLY A 218 14.61 -8.59 13.55
N PHE A 219 13.91 -9.62 13.06
CA PHE A 219 12.55 -9.95 13.48
C PHE A 219 12.50 -11.06 14.51
#